data_9185e890e2e641d57130ccab11b0feb0
#
_entry.id   9185e890e2e641d57130ccab11b0feb0
#
_cell.length_a   1.000
_cell.length_b   1.000
_cell.length_c   1.000
_cell.angle_alpha   90.00
_cell.angle_beta   90.00
_cell.angle_gamma   90.00
#
_symmetry.space_group_name_H-M   'P 1'
#
loop_
_entity.id
_entity.type
_entity.pdbx_description
1 polymer ?
#
loop_
_entity_poly.entity_id
_entity_poly.type
_entity_poly.pdbx_seq_one_letter_code
_entity_poly.pdbx_strand_id
1 'polypeptide(L)'
;GVIFFGLMLTENGPKVLEYNARFGDPEAQVVLPRLENDIVDVFEACIDGTLDQIDLKFDNDRATVCVILASDGYPVSYEKGFVIDGLEKFRDKEDYYVFHSGTKFNGQGQIVTNGGRVLGVTANGATVKEARENAYKAVEEISFANKYYRTDIARAVDEA
;
A
#
# COMPACT_ATOMS: atom_id res chain seq x y z
N GLY A 1 -17.07 5.14 11.17
CA GLY A 1 -15.62 5.38 11.09
C GLY A 1 -14.86 4.11 10.73
N VAL A 2 -13.54 4.17 10.78
CA VAL A 2 -12.64 3.07 10.43
C VAL A 2 -11.92 2.57 11.68
N ILE A 3 -11.91 1.27 11.88
CA ILE A 3 -11.06 0.61 12.88
C ILE A 3 -10.20 -0.45 12.18
N PHE A 4 -8.90 -0.38 12.37
CA PHE A 4 -7.93 -1.38 11.94
C PHE A 4 -7.50 -2.22 13.15
N PHE A 5 -7.50 -3.54 13.01
CA PHE A 5 -7.09 -4.49 14.03
C PHE A 5 -5.79 -5.17 13.60
N GLY A 6 -4.71 -4.93 14.31
CA GLY A 6 -3.48 -5.72 14.21
C GLY A 6 -3.63 -7.02 15.02
N LEU A 7 -3.62 -8.17 14.35
CA LEU A 7 -3.80 -9.48 14.99
C LEU A 7 -2.58 -10.37 14.74
N MET A 8 -2.24 -11.17 15.73
CA MET A 8 -1.31 -12.29 15.64
C MET A 8 -2.07 -13.60 15.78
N LEU A 9 -1.98 -14.46 14.78
CA LEU A 9 -2.49 -15.83 14.87
C LEU A 9 -1.50 -16.67 15.69
N THR A 10 -1.98 -17.28 16.77
CA THR A 10 -1.17 -18.14 17.66
C THR A 10 -1.85 -19.49 17.82
N GLU A 11 -1.14 -20.48 18.36
CA GLU A 11 -1.70 -21.79 18.72
C GLU A 11 -2.90 -21.70 19.67
N ASN A 12 -2.98 -20.63 20.47
CA ASN A 12 -4.08 -20.36 21.40
C ASN A 12 -5.13 -19.37 20.83
N GLY A 13 -5.25 -19.29 19.49
CA GLY A 13 -6.15 -18.40 18.78
C GLY A 13 -5.58 -17.00 18.53
N PRO A 14 -6.37 -16.09 17.92
CA PRO A 14 -5.93 -14.76 17.57
C PRO A 14 -5.68 -13.90 18.82
N LYS A 15 -4.56 -13.19 18.83
CA LYS A 15 -4.20 -12.21 19.86
C LYS A 15 -4.12 -10.83 19.24
N VAL A 16 -4.67 -9.84 19.93
CA VAL A 16 -4.64 -8.44 19.49
C VAL A 16 -3.26 -7.87 19.78
N LEU A 17 -2.65 -7.25 18.75
CA LEU A 17 -1.42 -6.49 18.87
C LEU A 17 -1.72 -5.00 19.11
N GLU A 18 -2.64 -4.46 18.29
CA GLU A 18 -3.01 -3.04 18.36
C GLU A 18 -4.39 -2.79 17.76
N TYR A 19 -4.96 -1.64 18.11
CA TYR A 19 -6.11 -1.04 17.44
C TYR A 19 -5.72 0.33 16.90
N ASN A 20 -6.18 0.65 15.69
CA ASN A 20 -6.04 1.98 15.11
C ASN A 20 -7.42 2.51 14.68
N ALA A 21 -7.77 3.73 15.08
CA ALA A 21 -9.02 4.39 14.69
C ALA A 21 -8.88 5.12 13.34
N ARG A 22 -8.24 4.47 12.35
CA ARG A 22 -7.98 4.96 11.00
C ARG A 22 -7.60 3.77 10.13
N PHE A 23 -7.54 3.98 8.80
CA PHE A 23 -6.89 3.01 7.91
C PHE A 23 -5.44 2.80 8.31
N GLY A 24 -4.95 1.57 8.21
CA GLY A 24 -3.54 1.25 8.37
C GLY A 24 -2.70 1.82 7.21
N ASP A 25 -1.39 1.83 7.40
CA ASP A 25 -0.41 2.14 6.37
C ASP A 25 0.70 1.07 6.46
N PRO A 26 0.80 0.14 5.48
CA PRO A 26 0.33 0.24 4.09
C PRO A 26 -1.03 -0.41 3.77
N GLU A 27 -1.94 -0.64 4.70
CA GLU A 27 -3.21 -1.33 4.47
C GLU A 27 -4.17 -0.52 3.60
N ALA A 28 -4.22 0.81 3.76
CA ALA A 28 -5.03 1.70 2.91
C ALA A 28 -4.73 1.50 1.42
N GLN A 29 -3.46 1.29 1.07
CA GLN A 29 -2.97 1.12 -0.29
C GLN A 29 -3.44 -0.17 -0.97
N VAL A 30 -4.00 -1.12 -0.23
CA VAL A 30 -4.58 -2.37 -0.78
C VAL A 30 -6.08 -2.46 -0.60
N VAL A 31 -6.65 -1.76 0.39
CA VAL A 31 -8.10 -1.77 0.65
C VAL A 31 -8.83 -0.79 -0.25
N LEU A 32 -8.35 0.46 -0.31
CA LEU A 32 -9.05 1.53 -1.05
C LEU A 32 -9.10 1.30 -2.57
N PRO A 33 -8.06 0.78 -3.25
CA PRO A 33 -8.17 0.46 -4.68
C PRO A 33 -9.21 -0.60 -5.04
N ARG A 34 -9.69 -1.37 -4.05
CA ARG A 34 -10.72 -2.38 -4.23
C ARG A 34 -12.12 -1.88 -3.87
N LEU A 35 -12.25 -0.72 -3.24
CA LEU A 35 -13.55 -0.14 -2.90
C LEU A 35 -14.23 0.37 -4.17
N GLU A 36 -15.45 -0.10 -4.45
CA GLU A 36 -16.25 0.29 -5.61
C GLU A 36 -17.15 1.50 -5.34
N ASN A 37 -17.46 1.75 -4.07
CA ASN A 37 -18.28 2.90 -3.66
C ASN A 37 -17.42 4.18 -3.68
N ASP A 38 -18.09 5.32 -3.88
CA ASP A 38 -17.47 6.61 -3.57
C ASP A 38 -17.14 6.67 -2.06
N ILE A 39 -15.88 6.91 -1.73
CA ILE A 39 -15.44 6.95 -0.34
C ILE A 39 -16.07 8.08 0.48
N VAL A 40 -16.47 9.18 -0.19
CA VAL A 40 -17.15 10.32 0.45
C VAL A 40 -18.52 9.89 0.91
N ASP A 41 -19.30 9.20 0.06
CA ASP A 41 -20.62 8.68 0.42
C ASP A 41 -20.55 7.73 1.63
N VAL A 42 -19.49 6.87 1.67
CA VAL A 42 -19.25 5.97 2.81
C VAL A 42 -18.94 6.76 4.08
N PHE A 43 -18.15 7.83 3.98
CA PHE A 43 -17.82 8.66 5.14
C PHE A 43 -19.03 9.46 5.63
N GLU A 44 -19.83 10.01 4.74
CA GLU A 44 -21.08 10.71 5.08
C GLU A 44 -22.04 9.75 5.79
N ALA A 45 -22.24 8.54 5.28
CA ALA A 45 -23.05 7.54 5.95
C ALA A 45 -22.52 7.13 7.34
N CYS A 46 -21.20 7.11 7.53
CA CYS A 46 -20.62 6.90 8.86
C CYS A 46 -20.97 8.05 9.83
N ILE A 47 -20.96 9.31 9.34
CA ILE A 47 -21.28 10.49 10.13
C ILE A 47 -22.77 10.50 10.50
N ASP A 48 -23.63 10.19 9.54
CA ASP A 48 -25.08 10.23 9.68
C ASP A 48 -25.65 8.98 10.41
N GLY A 49 -24.80 7.97 10.68
CA GLY A 49 -25.22 6.72 11.31
C GLY A 49 -26.09 5.83 10.42
N THR A 50 -25.93 5.93 9.11
CA THR A 50 -26.71 5.23 8.07
C THR A 50 -25.88 4.23 7.25
N LEU A 51 -24.70 3.84 7.75
CA LEU A 51 -23.80 2.92 7.05
C LEU A 51 -24.43 1.56 6.74
N ASP A 52 -25.36 1.11 7.58
CA ASP A 52 -26.16 -0.12 7.40
C ASP A 52 -27.14 -0.05 6.22
N GLN A 53 -27.39 1.13 5.67
CA GLN A 53 -28.24 1.38 4.51
C GLN A 53 -27.46 1.46 3.19
N ILE A 54 -26.14 1.47 3.25
CA ILE A 54 -25.28 1.44 2.07
C ILE A 54 -24.93 -0.01 1.70
N ASP A 55 -25.07 -0.36 0.42
CA ASP A 55 -24.52 -1.58 -0.15
C ASP A 55 -23.02 -1.39 -0.38
N LEU A 56 -22.21 -1.63 0.67
CA LEU A 56 -20.77 -1.48 0.63
C LEU A 56 -20.14 -2.59 -0.21
N LYS A 57 -19.46 -2.23 -1.30
CA LYS A 57 -18.92 -3.16 -2.28
C LYS A 57 -17.41 -3.03 -2.40
N PHE A 58 -16.78 -4.20 -2.46
CA PHE A 58 -15.37 -4.34 -2.81
C PHE A 58 -15.22 -5.26 -4.00
N ASP A 59 -14.29 -4.94 -4.90
CA ASP A 59 -13.88 -5.85 -5.95
C ASP A 59 -13.35 -7.16 -5.35
N ASN A 60 -14.12 -8.22 -5.48
CA ASN A 60 -13.78 -9.55 -4.96
C ASN A 60 -13.13 -10.46 -6.02
N ASP A 61 -13.11 -10.03 -7.28
CA ASP A 61 -12.56 -10.80 -8.39
C ASP A 61 -11.04 -10.58 -8.54
N ARG A 62 -10.51 -9.57 -7.87
CA ARG A 62 -9.07 -9.24 -7.89
C ARG A 62 -8.46 -9.25 -6.50
N ALA A 63 -7.23 -9.74 -6.44
CA ALA A 63 -6.34 -9.57 -5.28
C ALA A 63 -5.45 -8.34 -5.49
N THR A 64 -4.99 -7.74 -4.38
CA THR A 64 -4.13 -6.56 -4.39
C THR A 64 -2.96 -6.77 -3.43
N VAL A 65 -1.75 -6.46 -3.88
CA VAL A 65 -0.53 -6.52 -3.07
C VAL A 65 0.22 -5.20 -3.15
N CYS A 66 0.66 -4.69 -2.00
CA CYS A 66 1.50 -3.50 -1.89
C CYS A 66 2.88 -3.86 -1.33
N VAL A 67 3.92 -3.40 -2.02
CA VAL A 67 5.32 -3.49 -1.56
C VAL A 67 5.84 -2.09 -1.25
N ILE A 68 6.33 -1.89 -0.04
CA ILE A 68 6.90 -0.60 0.37
C ILE A 68 8.35 -0.52 -0.07
N LEU A 69 8.69 0.55 -0.81
CA LEU A 69 10.05 0.97 -1.07
C LEU A 69 10.51 1.93 0.02
N ALA A 70 11.56 1.57 0.72
CA ALA A 70 12.14 2.33 1.81
C ALA A 70 13.54 2.83 1.46
N SER A 71 13.99 3.83 2.20
CA SER A 71 15.41 4.23 2.23
C SER A 71 16.20 3.21 3.04
N ASP A 72 17.30 2.72 2.51
CA ASP A 72 18.19 1.80 3.22
C ASP A 72 18.65 2.41 4.56
N GLY A 73 18.65 1.57 5.60
CA GLY A 73 18.90 1.99 6.99
C GLY A 73 17.66 2.39 7.79
N TYR A 74 16.48 2.56 7.16
CA TYR A 74 15.23 2.77 7.90
C TYR A 74 14.90 1.54 8.79
N PRO A 75 14.43 1.70 10.06
CA PRO A 75 13.96 2.95 10.71
C PRO A 75 15.03 3.73 11.49
N VAL A 76 16.28 3.31 11.50
CA VAL A 76 17.32 3.88 12.38
C VAL A 76 17.92 5.17 11.80
N SER A 77 18.63 5.05 10.68
CA SER A 77 19.30 6.18 10.02
C SER A 77 19.33 5.95 8.51
N TYR A 78 18.98 6.96 7.74
CA TYR A 78 18.94 6.88 6.28
C TYR A 78 19.18 8.24 5.63
N GLU A 79 19.71 8.21 4.42
CA GLU A 79 19.93 9.40 3.61
C GLU A 79 18.67 9.74 2.78
N LYS A 80 18.55 11.01 2.40
CA LYS A 80 17.42 11.57 1.62
C LYS A 80 17.93 12.37 0.44
N GLY A 81 17.02 12.70 -0.49
CA GLY A 81 17.32 13.59 -1.61
C GLY A 81 17.73 12.86 -2.89
N PHE A 82 17.63 11.53 -2.92
CA PHE A 82 17.89 10.75 -4.14
C PHE A 82 16.75 10.88 -5.13
N VAL A 83 17.06 11.15 -6.40
CA VAL A 83 16.08 11.20 -7.48
C VAL A 83 15.41 9.84 -7.63
N ILE A 84 14.10 9.86 -7.85
CA ILE A 84 13.30 8.66 -8.08
C ILE A 84 12.95 8.63 -9.56
N ASP A 85 13.38 7.58 -10.25
CA ASP A 85 13.13 7.35 -11.66
C ASP A 85 12.12 6.22 -11.88
N GLY A 86 11.44 6.21 -13.03
CA GLY A 86 10.53 5.15 -13.46
C GLY A 86 9.06 5.35 -13.07
N LEU A 87 8.70 6.43 -12.36
CA LEU A 87 7.33 6.69 -11.94
C LEU A 87 6.39 6.95 -13.12
N GLU A 88 6.89 7.56 -14.17
CA GLU A 88 6.13 7.88 -15.40
C GLU A 88 5.57 6.65 -16.10
N LYS A 89 6.18 5.48 -15.91
CA LYS A 89 5.77 4.20 -16.50
C LYS A 89 4.41 3.70 -16.02
N PHE A 90 3.92 4.24 -14.89
CA PHE A 90 2.70 3.78 -14.22
C PHE A 90 1.53 4.74 -14.35
N ARG A 91 1.72 5.92 -14.95
CA ARG A 91 0.71 6.99 -15.02
C ARG A 91 -0.63 6.53 -15.62
N ASP A 92 -0.59 5.66 -16.64
CA ASP A 92 -1.76 5.24 -17.40
C ASP A 92 -2.01 3.72 -17.30
N LYS A 93 -1.50 3.07 -16.25
CA LYS A 93 -1.69 1.63 -16.00
C LYS A 93 -2.77 1.41 -14.96
N GLU A 94 -3.91 0.87 -15.36
CA GLU A 94 -5.09 0.69 -14.50
C GLU A 94 -4.87 -0.26 -13.30
N ASP A 95 -4.01 -1.28 -13.46
CA ASP A 95 -3.76 -2.28 -12.41
C ASP A 95 -2.60 -1.96 -11.48
N TYR A 96 -2.01 -0.76 -11.60
CA TYR A 96 -0.85 -0.35 -10.82
C TYR A 96 -1.07 1.02 -10.17
N TYR A 97 -0.70 1.10 -8.91
CA TYR A 97 -0.73 2.35 -8.15
C TYR A 97 0.63 2.57 -7.49
N VAL A 98 1.16 3.78 -7.62
CA VAL A 98 2.38 4.18 -6.92
C VAL A 98 2.03 5.30 -5.95
N PHE A 99 1.87 4.95 -4.69
CA PHE A 99 1.52 5.88 -3.63
C PHE A 99 2.76 6.56 -3.07
N HIS A 100 2.74 7.88 -3.01
CA HIS A 100 3.81 8.67 -2.43
C HIS A 100 3.66 8.75 -0.90
N SER A 101 4.76 8.44 -0.18
CA SER A 101 4.88 8.63 1.26
C SER A 101 5.98 9.65 1.55
N GLY A 102 7.21 9.21 1.76
CA GLY A 102 8.35 10.08 2.02
C GLY A 102 9.00 10.61 0.74
N THR A 103 8.30 11.45 -0.02
CA THR A 103 8.81 12.08 -1.24
C THR A 103 8.62 13.59 -1.21
N LYS A 104 9.37 14.32 -2.03
CA LYS A 104 9.18 15.75 -2.29
C LYS A 104 9.72 16.13 -3.67
N PHE A 105 9.40 17.31 -4.15
CA PHE A 105 10.08 17.91 -5.28
C PHE A 105 11.39 18.58 -4.82
N ASN A 106 12.45 18.45 -5.62
CA ASN A 106 13.68 19.22 -5.45
C ASN A 106 13.58 20.57 -6.21
N GLY A 107 14.62 21.40 -6.11
CA GLY A 107 14.66 22.70 -6.80
C GLY A 107 14.67 22.63 -8.33
N GLN A 108 14.81 21.44 -8.92
CA GLN A 108 14.78 21.19 -10.37
C GLN A 108 13.44 20.56 -10.81
N GLY A 109 12.47 20.43 -9.91
CA GLY A 109 11.17 19.83 -10.21
C GLY A 109 11.18 18.30 -10.29
N GLN A 110 12.26 17.63 -9.88
CA GLN A 110 12.33 16.17 -9.83
C GLN A 110 11.79 15.65 -8.50
N ILE A 111 11.17 14.46 -8.52
CA ILE A 111 10.72 13.77 -7.31
C ILE A 111 11.93 13.09 -6.66
N VAL A 112 12.14 13.35 -5.37
CA VAL A 112 13.26 12.80 -4.61
C VAL A 112 12.78 12.17 -3.30
N THR A 113 13.59 11.26 -2.74
CA THR A 113 13.33 10.66 -1.42
C THR A 113 13.39 11.72 -0.31
N ASN A 114 12.45 11.65 0.64
CA ASN A 114 12.35 12.58 1.78
C ASN A 114 11.90 11.89 3.08
N GLY A 115 11.88 10.57 3.13
CA GLY A 115 11.43 9.80 4.29
C GLY A 115 12.01 8.40 4.34
N GLY A 116 11.74 7.67 5.42
CA GLY A 116 12.14 6.28 5.57
C GLY A 116 11.34 5.35 4.68
N ARG A 117 10.00 5.37 4.77
CA ARG A 117 9.12 4.78 3.75
C ARG A 117 8.92 5.80 2.65
N VAL A 118 9.26 5.45 1.42
CA VAL A 118 9.34 6.37 0.28
C VAL A 118 8.12 6.24 -0.61
N LEU A 119 7.84 5.02 -1.08
CA LEU A 119 6.71 4.71 -1.97
C LEU A 119 6.01 3.42 -1.53
N GLY A 120 4.70 3.34 -1.78
CA GLY A 120 3.95 2.09 -1.78
C GLY A 120 3.65 1.69 -3.22
N VAL A 121 4.22 0.59 -3.69
CA VAL A 121 3.99 0.06 -5.03
C VAL A 121 2.94 -1.03 -4.94
N THR A 122 1.77 -0.75 -5.47
CA THR A 122 0.59 -1.61 -5.40
C THR A 122 0.24 -2.13 -6.79
N ALA A 123 -0.08 -3.41 -6.87
CA ALA A 123 -0.57 -4.01 -8.10
C ALA A 123 -1.72 -4.99 -7.83
N ASN A 124 -2.60 -5.11 -8.84
CA ASN A 124 -3.70 -6.07 -8.87
C ASN A 124 -3.31 -7.34 -9.63
N GLY A 125 -4.05 -8.41 -9.39
CA GLY A 125 -3.98 -9.67 -10.11
C GLY A 125 -5.20 -10.55 -9.79
N ALA A 126 -5.49 -11.56 -10.60
CA ALA A 126 -6.59 -12.49 -10.35
C ALA A 126 -6.40 -13.32 -9.07
N THR A 127 -5.16 -13.47 -8.62
CA THR A 127 -4.79 -14.17 -7.39
C THR A 127 -3.77 -13.34 -6.61
N VAL A 128 -3.60 -13.61 -5.30
CA VAL A 128 -2.58 -12.96 -4.50
C VAL A 128 -1.18 -13.21 -5.05
N LYS A 129 -0.92 -14.40 -5.58
CA LYS A 129 0.34 -14.74 -6.24
C LYS A 129 0.60 -13.85 -7.46
N GLU A 130 -0.37 -13.70 -8.33
CA GLU A 130 -0.25 -12.84 -9.52
C GLU A 130 -0.10 -11.37 -9.14
N ALA A 131 -0.92 -10.86 -8.22
CA ALA A 131 -0.81 -9.49 -7.70
C ALA A 131 0.59 -9.23 -7.12
N ARG A 132 1.16 -10.20 -6.37
CA ARG A 132 2.51 -10.14 -5.85
C ARG A 132 3.55 -10.08 -6.97
N GLU A 133 3.47 -10.98 -7.95
CA GLU A 133 4.40 -10.99 -9.09
C GLU A 133 4.35 -9.66 -9.86
N ASN A 134 3.15 -9.11 -10.06
CA ASN A 134 2.96 -7.81 -10.71
C ASN A 134 3.55 -6.66 -9.87
N ALA A 135 3.32 -6.65 -8.54
CA ALA A 135 3.89 -5.64 -7.66
C ALA A 135 5.43 -5.66 -7.68
N TYR A 136 6.05 -6.84 -7.64
CA TYR A 136 7.52 -6.95 -7.71
C TYR A 136 8.07 -6.55 -9.09
N LYS A 137 7.41 -6.89 -10.19
CA LYS A 137 7.78 -6.37 -11.52
C LYS A 137 7.76 -4.84 -11.55
N ALA A 138 6.75 -4.22 -10.96
CA ALA A 138 6.66 -2.77 -10.87
C ALA A 138 7.76 -2.18 -9.96
N VAL A 139 8.10 -2.84 -8.86
CA VAL A 139 9.22 -2.46 -7.98
C VAL A 139 10.55 -2.40 -8.71
N GLU A 140 10.81 -3.35 -9.63
CA GLU A 140 12.05 -3.38 -10.44
C GLU A 140 12.15 -2.21 -11.42
N GLU A 141 11.01 -1.66 -11.89
CA GLU A 141 10.95 -0.54 -12.82
C GLU A 141 11.20 0.82 -12.16
N ILE A 142 11.13 0.91 -10.83
CA ILE A 142 11.35 2.13 -10.05
C ILE A 142 12.73 2.07 -9.41
N SER A 143 13.52 3.14 -9.52
CA SER A 143 14.86 3.20 -8.95
C SER A 143 15.15 4.49 -8.20
N PHE A 144 15.95 4.36 -7.14
CA PHE A 144 16.67 5.44 -6.44
C PHE A 144 17.84 4.84 -5.69
N ALA A 145 18.89 5.62 -5.41
CA ALA A 145 20.23 5.14 -5.04
C ALA A 145 20.27 4.22 -3.81
N ASN A 146 19.46 4.51 -2.78
CA ASN A 146 19.40 3.70 -1.55
C ASN A 146 18.07 2.93 -1.42
N LYS A 147 17.52 2.44 -2.53
CA LYS A 147 16.29 1.67 -2.54
C LYS A 147 16.44 0.37 -1.75
N TYR A 148 15.56 0.18 -0.78
CA TYR A 148 15.40 -1.06 -0.03
C TYR A 148 13.93 -1.51 -0.05
N TYR A 149 13.68 -2.80 -0.11
CA TYR A 149 12.36 -3.40 0.04
C TYR A 149 12.47 -4.87 0.49
N ARG A 150 11.42 -5.36 1.13
CA ARG A 150 11.31 -6.78 1.49
C ARG A 150 10.94 -7.61 0.27
N THR A 151 11.53 -8.80 0.15
CA THR A 151 11.30 -9.73 -0.97
C THR A 151 10.31 -10.85 -0.65
N ASP A 152 9.74 -10.86 0.56
CA ASP A 152 8.88 -11.92 1.10
C ASP A 152 7.42 -11.49 1.34
N ILE A 153 7.02 -10.28 0.89
CA ILE A 153 5.64 -9.79 1.06
C ILE A 153 4.66 -10.73 0.35
N ALA A 154 3.58 -11.07 1.05
CA ALA A 154 2.52 -12.00 0.62
C ALA A 154 3.00 -13.42 0.24
N ARG A 155 4.22 -13.83 0.64
CA ARG A 155 4.77 -15.16 0.33
C ARG A 155 4.06 -16.29 1.08
N ALA A 156 3.62 -16.03 2.30
CA ALA A 156 2.93 -17.04 3.13
C ALA A 156 1.64 -17.59 2.49
N VAL A 157 1.07 -16.90 1.50
CA VAL A 157 -0.14 -17.35 0.78
C VAL A 157 0.18 -18.49 -0.20
N ASP A 158 1.44 -18.66 -0.60
CA ASP A 158 1.86 -19.77 -1.48
C ASP A 158 1.97 -21.10 -0.72
N GLU A 159 2.02 -21.05 0.61
CA GLU A 159 2.22 -22.18 1.51
C GLU A 159 0.91 -22.64 2.19
N ALA A 160 -0.19 -21.93 1.93
CA ALA A 160 -1.52 -22.20 2.49
C ALA A 160 -2.41 -22.94 1.49
#